data_8e785d52650152e6d2c04ce0277d5087
#
_entry.id   8e785d52650152e6d2c04ce0277d5087
#
_cell.length_a   1.000
_cell.length_b   1.000
_cell.length_c   1.000
_cell.angle_alpha   90.00
_cell.angle_beta   90.00
_cell.angle_gamma   90.00
#
_symmetry.space_group_name_H-M   'P 1'
#
loop_
_entity.id
_entity.type
_entity.pdbx_description
1 polymer ?
#
loop_
_entity_poly.entity_id
_entity_poly.type
_entity_poly.pdbx_seq_one_letter_code
_entity_poly.pdbx_strand_id
1 'polypeptide(L)'
;IAEGLEAVTYGQAEEADICGKLIDCAPYLRFQWRKRGGEWHEVSTQLIGSYNIDNALCAVAVGTYFGVAEQEISAALSEYAPTNNRSQLTKTEHNTLVVDAYNANPTSMRAAIDNFALMDVPHKMLILGDMKELGEATEAAHQEVVDLLDARDFAEVWLVGPAFAATRHTQRTFADAEEVKAALEAERPEGCTILIKGSNSMKLASL
;
A
#
# COMPACT_ATOMS: atom_id res chain seq x y z
N ILE A 1 4.46 29.24 1.94
CA ILE A 1 3.49 29.08 3.04
C ILE A 1 2.70 30.36 3.07
N ALA A 2 1.36 30.28 3.04
CA ALA A 2 0.51 31.47 3.01
C ALA A 2 0.72 32.28 4.31
N GLU A 3 1.05 33.55 4.19
CA GLU A 3 1.20 34.45 5.32
C GLU A 3 -0.12 34.53 6.11
N GLY A 4 -0.04 34.31 7.42
CA GLY A 4 -1.17 34.43 8.34
C GLY A 4 -1.95 33.13 8.60
N LEU A 5 -1.52 31.96 8.11
CA LEU A 5 -2.09 30.68 8.48
C LEU A 5 -1.28 30.02 9.60
N GLU A 6 -1.97 29.47 10.59
CA GLU A 6 -1.36 28.58 11.57
C GLU A 6 -1.17 27.21 10.93
N ALA A 7 0.08 26.72 10.91
CA ALA A 7 0.42 25.43 10.33
C ALA A 7 0.68 24.41 11.43
N VAL A 8 0.07 23.23 11.34
CA VAL A 8 0.39 22.06 12.16
C VAL A 8 1.22 21.10 11.33
N THR A 9 2.41 20.77 11.81
CA THR A 9 3.34 19.86 11.13
C THR A 9 3.21 18.44 11.71
N TYR A 10 3.30 17.43 10.83
CA TYR A 10 3.33 16.03 11.26
C TYR A 10 4.34 15.23 10.44
N GLY A 11 4.84 14.15 10.99
CA GLY A 11 5.80 13.28 10.34
C GLY A 11 6.71 12.56 11.32
N GLN A 12 7.79 11.98 10.79
CA GLN A 12 8.75 11.21 11.58
C GLN A 12 9.91 12.06 12.13
N ALA A 13 9.98 13.33 11.76
CA ALA A 13 10.95 14.27 12.32
C ALA A 13 10.58 14.66 13.75
N GLU A 14 11.57 14.72 14.64
CA GLU A 14 11.34 15.01 16.09
C GLU A 14 10.79 16.43 16.34
N GLU A 15 11.05 17.34 15.42
CA GLU A 15 10.62 18.74 15.47
C GLU A 15 9.18 18.95 15.03
N ALA A 16 8.52 17.93 14.46
CA ALA A 16 7.12 18.02 14.05
C ALA A 16 6.20 18.23 15.28
N ASP A 17 5.08 18.93 15.08
CA ASP A 17 4.08 19.13 16.13
C ASP A 17 3.44 17.81 16.54
N ILE A 18 3.24 16.91 15.54
CA ILE A 18 2.89 15.51 15.74
C ILE A 18 4.03 14.68 15.20
N CYS A 19 4.76 14.03 16.10
CA CYS A 19 5.90 13.17 15.74
C CYS A 19 5.50 11.70 15.86
N GLY A 20 5.89 10.86 14.87
CA GLY A 20 5.65 9.43 14.88
C GLY A 20 6.93 8.63 14.64
N LYS A 21 6.96 7.39 15.14
CA LYS A 21 8.04 6.43 14.91
C LYS A 21 7.45 5.08 14.55
N LEU A 22 7.94 4.49 13.48
CA LEU A 22 7.62 3.11 13.12
C LEU A 22 8.19 2.17 14.18
N ILE A 23 7.36 1.24 14.66
CA ILE A 23 7.79 0.14 15.52
C ILE A 23 8.03 -1.08 14.63
N ASP A 24 6.98 -1.48 13.87
CA ASP A 24 7.06 -2.59 12.97
C ASP A 24 5.90 -2.57 11.94
N CYS A 25 5.98 -3.42 10.91
CA CYS A 25 4.95 -3.53 9.88
C CYS A 25 4.88 -4.95 9.31
N ALA A 26 4.47 -5.94 10.13
CA ALA A 26 4.44 -7.34 9.72
C ALA A 26 3.18 -8.09 10.20
N PRO A 27 2.08 -8.12 9.42
CA PRO A 27 1.78 -7.39 8.19
C PRO A 27 1.23 -5.99 8.45
N TYR A 28 0.75 -5.70 9.65
CA TYR A 28 0.07 -4.47 10.00
C TYR A 28 1.04 -3.44 10.57
N LEU A 29 0.78 -2.17 10.26
CA LEU A 29 1.51 -1.03 10.78
C LEU A 29 1.31 -0.92 12.29
N ARG A 30 2.41 -0.97 13.03
CA ARG A 30 2.49 -0.64 14.43
C ARG A 30 3.47 0.50 14.61
N PHE A 31 3.03 1.58 15.23
CA PHE A 31 3.80 2.80 15.41
C PHE A 31 3.51 3.45 16.76
N GLN A 32 4.35 4.39 17.15
CA GLN A 32 4.08 5.28 18.26
C GLN A 32 4.04 6.72 17.79
N TRP A 33 3.26 7.55 18.46
CA TRP A 33 3.14 8.96 18.17
C TRP A 33 3.07 9.80 19.43
N ARG A 34 3.41 11.07 19.34
CA ARG A 34 3.25 12.05 20.40
C ARG A 34 3.03 13.44 19.85
N LYS A 35 2.43 14.32 20.63
CA LYS A 35 2.55 15.76 20.46
C LYS A 35 3.96 16.21 20.83
N ARG A 36 4.43 17.30 20.28
CA ARG A 36 5.74 17.87 20.61
C ARG A 36 5.87 18.05 22.13
N GLY A 37 6.87 17.38 22.73
CA GLY A 37 7.12 17.38 24.16
C GLY A 37 6.15 16.58 25.03
N GLY A 38 5.18 15.88 24.43
CA GLY A 38 4.23 15.00 25.11
C GLY A 38 4.72 13.57 25.28
N GLU A 39 3.84 12.71 25.82
CA GLU A 39 4.09 11.29 26.02
C GLU A 39 3.87 10.50 24.74
N TRP A 40 4.55 9.35 24.61
CA TRP A 40 4.39 8.44 23.50
C TRP A 40 3.15 7.56 23.66
N HIS A 41 2.34 7.48 22.62
CA HIS A 41 1.19 6.59 22.49
C HIS A 41 1.48 5.54 21.45
N GLU A 42 1.44 4.26 21.82
CA GLU A 42 1.58 3.15 20.88
C GLU A 42 0.23 2.80 20.26
N VAL A 43 0.24 2.55 18.94
CA VAL A 43 -0.96 2.20 18.16
C VAL A 43 -0.63 1.00 17.29
N SER A 44 -1.45 -0.06 17.39
CA SER A 44 -1.47 -1.20 16.49
C SER A 44 -2.66 -1.07 15.57
N THR A 45 -2.42 -0.92 14.27
CA THR A 45 -3.48 -0.67 13.29
C THR A 45 -3.84 -1.95 12.50
N GLN A 46 -4.86 -1.85 11.65
CA GLN A 46 -5.18 -2.83 10.61
C GLN A 46 -4.73 -2.36 9.21
N LEU A 47 -3.87 -1.36 9.14
CA LEU A 47 -3.27 -0.84 7.91
C LEU A 47 -2.04 -1.66 7.54
N ILE A 48 -1.91 -2.02 6.27
CA ILE A 48 -0.74 -2.70 5.72
C ILE A 48 0.19 -1.67 5.09
N GLY A 49 1.49 -1.81 5.37
CA GLY A 49 2.52 -0.98 4.76
C GLY A 49 2.98 0.19 5.60
N SER A 50 4.30 0.29 5.74
CA SER A 50 4.95 1.36 6.50
C SER A 50 4.66 2.77 5.96
N TYR A 51 4.33 2.89 4.65
CA TYR A 51 3.93 4.15 4.02
C TYR A 51 2.61 4.73 4.59
N ASN A 52 1.82 3.93 5.30
CA ASN A 52 0.62 4.41 5.96
C ASN A 52 0.90 5.15 7.28
N ILE A 53 2.15 5.19 7.77
CA ILE A 53 2.48 5.96 8.97
C ILE A 53 2.17 7.44 8.78
N ASP A 54 2.51 8.02 7.61
CA ASP A 54 2.26 9.44 7.34
C ASP A 54 0.75 9.73 7.24
N ASN A 55 -0.04 8.80 6.68
CA ASN A 55 -1.50 8.90 6.67
C ASN A 55 -2.09 8.85 8.08
N ALA A 56 -1.60 7.94 8.93
CA ALA A 56 -2.01 7.85 10.33
C ALA A 56 -1.63 9.10 11.12
N LEU A 57 -0.41 9.63 10.94
CA LEU A 57 0.02 10.86 11.58
C LEU A 57 -0.77 12.09 11.11
N CYS A 58 -1.17 12.14 9.84
CA CYS A 58 -2.10 13.14 9.34
C CYS A 58 -3.44 13.08 10.11
N ALA A 59 -4.01 11.89 10.29
CA ALA A 59 -5.24 11.70 11.06
C ALA A 59 -5.08 12.12 12.52
N VAL A 60 -3.93 11.79 13.14
CA VAL A 60 -3.57 12.27 14.50
C VAL A 60 -3.55 13.80 14.55
N ALA A 61 -2.89 14.44 13.56
CA ALA A 61 -2.78 15.90 13.52
C ALA A 61 -4.17 16.58 13.41
N VAL A 62 -5.03 16.04 12.54
CA VAL A 62 -6.41 16.51 12.37
C VAL A 62 -7.22 16.31 13.66
N GLY A 63 -7.21 15.10 14.24
CA GLY A 63 -7.91 14.81 15.50
C GLY A 63 -7.45 15.74 16.64
N THR A 64 -6.14 15.93 16.76
CA THR A 64 -5.54 16.84 17.75
C THR A 64 -5.99 18.29 17.53
N TYR A 65 -5.99 18.76 16.29
CA TYR A 65 -6.43 20.12 15.94
C TYR A 65 -7.90 20.37 16.34
N PHE A 66 -8.76 19.37 16.16
CA PHE A 66 -10.16 19.45 16.56
C PHE A 66 -10.43 19.09 18.03
N GLY A 67 -9.39 18.89 18.83
CA GLY A 67 -9.52 18.69 20.28
C GLY A 67 -9.97 17.30 20.71
N VAL A 68 -9.81 16.28 19.85
CA VAL A 68 -10.08 14.89 20.22
C VAL A 68 -9.01 14.42 21.22
N ALA A 69 -9.42 13.67 22.24
CA ALA A 69 -8.50 13.15 23.25
C ALA A 69 -7.51 12.13 22.65
N GLU A 70 -6.27 12.12 23.14
CA GLU A 70 -5.18 11.27 22.60
C GLU A 70 -5.52 9.79 22.65
N GLN A 71 -6.22 9.35 23.68
CA GLN A 71 -6.70 7.97 23.82
C GLN A 71 -7.76 7.63 22.78
N GLU A 72 -8.68 8.55 22.48
CA GLU A 72 -9.73 8.37 21.47
C GLU A 72 -9.13 8.33 20.05
N ILE A 73 -8.14 9.18 19.76
CA ILE A 73 -7.40 9.17 18.49
C ILE A 73 -6.73 7.79 18.31
N SER A 74 -6.01 7.32 19.34
CA SER A 74 -5.30 6.04 19.29
C SER A 74 -6.26 4.86 19.14
N ALA A 75 -7.38 4.86 19.85
CA ALA A 75 -8.42 3.84 19.75
C ALA A 75 -9.04 3.79 18.33
N ALA A 76 -9.41 4.96 17.80
CA ALA A 76 -10.00 5.06 16.45
C ALA A 76 -9.05 4.54 15.36
N LEU A 77 -7.74 4.83 15.47
CA LEU A 77 -6.73 4.32 14.54
C LEU A 77 -6.54 2.79 14.65
N SER A 78 -6.65 2.24 15.86
CA SER A 78 -6.52 0.79 16.09
C SER A 78 -7.75 0.03 15.59
N GLU A 79 -8.94 0.61 15.69
CA GLU A 79 -10.21 0.02 15.28
C GLU A 79 -10.48 0.18 13.78
N TYR A 80 -9.82 1.13 13.13
CA TYR A 80 -10.04 1.39 11.71
C TYR A 80 -9.62 0.23 10.84
N ALA A 81 -10.58 -0.40 10.16
CA ALA A 81 -10.37 -1.43 9.15
C ALA A 81 -10.62 -0.85 7.75
N PRO A 82 -9.64 -0.90 6.83
CA PRO A 82 -9.85 -0.45 5.45
C PRO A 82 -10.91 -1.32 4.76
N THR A 83 -11.88 -0.68 4.08
CA THR A 83 -12.97 -1.38 3.35
C THR A 83 -13.06 -0.99 1.87
N ASN A 84 -12.11 -0.19 1.38
CA ASN A 84 -12.17 0.48 0.08
C ASN A 84 -11.04 0.06 -0.89
N ASN A 85 -10.59 -1.20 -0.81
CA ASN A 85 -9.51 -1.74 -1.63
C ASN A 85 -8.17 -0.97 -1.51
N ARG A 86 -7.92 -0.38 -0.32
CA ARG A 86 -6.67 0.30 0.01
C ARG A 86 -5.94 -0.49 1.07
N SER A 87 -4.91 -1.22 0.67
CA SER A 87 -4.08 -2.04 1.57
C SER A 87 -4.92 -2.96 2.47
N GLN A 88 -5.98 -3.55 1.91
CA GLN A 88 -6.90 -4.43 2.61
C GLN A 88 -6.38 -5.86 2.58
N LEU A 89 -6.26 -6.50 3.75
CA LEU A 89 -5.93 -7.92 3.84
C LEU A 89 -7.22 -8.74 3.91
N THR A 90 -7.37 -9.67 2.97
CA THR A 90 -8.51 -10.59 2.91
C THR A 90 -7.99 -12.03 2.89
N LYS A 91 -8.48 -12.87 3.80
CA LYS A 91 -8.23 -14.31 3.75
C LYS A 91 -9.36 -14.98 2.99
N THR A 92 -9.00 -15.74 1.97
CA THR A 92 -9.91 -16.64 1.26
C THR A 92 -9.71 -18.07 1.79
N GLU A 93 -10.44 -19.03 1.24
CA GLU A 93 -10.28 -20.44 1.56
C GLU A 93 -8.87 -20.96 1.22
N HIS A 94 -8.27 -20.46 0.14
CA HIS A 94 -7.02 -20.97 -0.41
C HIS A 94 -5.84 -20.03 -0.28
N ASN A 95 -6.07 -18.68 -0.19
CA ASN A 95 -5.03 -17.68 -0.29
C ASN A 95 -5.23 -16.51 0.68
N THR A 96 -4.17 -15.72 0.87
CA THR A 96 -4.24 -14.43 1.54
C THR A 96 -4.06 -13.34 0.49
N LEU A 97 -5.00 -12.40 0.38
CA LEU A 97 -4.97 -11.31 -0.58
C LEU A 97 -4.62 -10.00 0.13
N VAL A 98 -3.69 -9.24 -0.45
CA VAL A 98 -3.41 -7.85 -0.10
C VAL A 98 -3.93 -6.99 -1.26
N VAL A 99 -5.16 -6.47 -1.11
CA VAL A 99 -5.82 -5.71 -2.18
C VAL A 99 -5.55 -4.22 -1.99
N ASP A 100 -4.83 -3.63 -2.95
CA ASP A 100 -4.50 -2.20 -3.01
C ASP A 100 -4.78 -1.65 -4.43
N ALA A 101 -6.00 -1.85 -4.90
CA ALA A 101 -6.43 -1.61 -6.28
C ALA A 101 -7.39 -0.41 -6.44
N TYR A 102 -7.32 0.58 -5.54
CA TYR A 102 -8.08 1.83 -5.65
C TYR A 102 -7.40 2.80 -6.63
N ASN A 103 -6.08 2.96 -6.54
CA ASN A 103 -5.27 3.77 -7.45
C ASN A 103 -3.82 3.30 -7.46
N ALA A 104 -3.11 3.58 -8.56
CA ALA A 104 -1.69 3.28 -8.69
C ALA A 104 -0.94 4.42 -9.36
N ASN A 105 0.19 4.79 -8.77
CA ASN A 105 1.20 5.68 -9.31
C ASN A 105 2.59 5.12 -8.98
N PRO A 106 3.69 5.64 -9.57
CA PRO A 106 5.02 5.08 -9.37
C PRO A 106 5.44 4.99 -7.90
N THR A 107 5.19 6.02 -7.12
CA THR A 107 5.52 6.07 -5.69
C THR A 107 4.77 5.01 -4.89
N SER A 108 3.44 4.92 -5.07
CA SER A 108 2.62 3.96 -4.34
C SER A 108 2.86 2.52 -4.80
N MET A 109 3.19 2.30 -6.08
CA MET A 109 3.53 0.98 -6.62
C MET A 109 4.84 0.49 -5.99
N ARG A 110 5.90 1.31 -6.02
CA ARG A 110 7.18 1.01 -5.37
C ARG A 110 6.99 0.70 -3.89
N ALA A 111 6.30 1.56 -3.14
CA ALA A 111 6.08 1.39 -1.71
C ALA A 111 5.34 0.09 -1.37
N ALA A 112 4.33 -0.30 -2.17
CA ALA A 112 3.61 -1.55 -1.97
C ALA A 112 4.49 -2.77 -2.27
N ILE A 113 5.27 -2.75 -3.35
CA ILE A 113 6.18 -3.83 -3.72
C ILE A 113 7.28 -4.00 -2.66
N ASP A 114 7.90 -2.89 -2.21
CA ASP A 114 8.94 -2.89 -1.19
C ASP A 114 8.42 -3.46 0.13
N ASN A 115 7.25 -3.01 0.56
CA ASN A 115 6.63 -3.51 1.78
C ASN A 115 6.28 -5.00 1.66
N PHE A 116 5.70 -5.42 0.53
CA PHE A 116 5.34 -6.81 0.29
C PHE A 116 6.57 -7.73 0.24
N ALA A 117 7.69 -7.25 -0.29
CA ALA A 117 8.95 -7.98 -0.29
C ALA A 117 9.45 -8.25 1.13
N LEU A 118 9.25 -7.31 2.07
CA LEU A 118 9.68 -7.42 3.48
C LEU A 118 8.75 -8.31 4.33
N MET A 119 7.53 -8.59 3.89
CA MET A 119 6.62 -9.45 4.65
C MET A 119 7.18 -10.87 4.76
N ASP A 120 7.14 -11.45 5.95
CA ASP A 120 7.48 -12.86 6.17
C ASP A 120 6.24 -13.75 5.92
N VAL A 121 6.00 -14.03 4.64
CA VAL A 121 4.84 -14.81 4.17
C VAL A 121 5.25 -15.79 3.07
N PRO A 122 4.61 -16.97 2.99
CA PRO A 122 4.92 -17.96 1.97
C PRO A 122 4.42 -17.52 0.58
N HIS A 123 5.06 -18.05 -0.46
CA HIS A 123 4.61 -18.00 -1.85
C HIS A 123 4.09 -16.63 -2.28
N LYS A 124 4.96 -15.62 -2.24
CA LYS A 124 4.63 -14.24 -2.64
C LYS A 124 4.33 -14.17 -4.12
N MET A 125 3.08 -13.84 -4.46
CA MET A 125 2.63 -13.61 -5.83
C MET A 125 2.18 -12.17 -6.00
N LEU A 126 2.45 -11.56 -7.14
CA LEU A 126 2.02 -10.20 -7.46
C LEU A 126 1.14 -10.19 -8.71
N ILE A 127 0.05 -9.43 -8.67
CA ILE A 127 -0.80 -9.10 -9.82
C ILE A 127 -0.82 -7.59 -9.93
N LEU A 128 -0.06 -7.04 -10.87
CA LEU A 128 0.16 -5.60 -11.00
C LEU A 128 -0.45 -5.07 -12.30
N GLY A 129 -1.40 -4.17 -12.18
CA GLY A 129 -2.05 -3.52 -13.31
C GLY A 129 -1.45 -2.15 -13.63
N ASP A 130 -1.68 -1.72 -14.86
CA ASP A 130 -1.21 -0.43 -15.37
C ASP A 130 -1.48 0.74 -14.40
N MET A 131 -0.51 1.62 -14.34
CA MET A 131 -0.65 2.96 -13.76
C MET A 131 -1.19 3.91 -14.83
N LYS A 132 -2.29 4.60 -14.52
CA LYS A 132 -2.91 5.57 -15.43
C LYS A 132 -2.49 7.01 -15.09
N GLU A 133 -2.83 7.93 -15.98
CA GLU A 133 -2.62 9.38 -15.79
C GLU A 133 -1.15 9.83 -15.71
N LEU A 134 -0.23 9.05 -16.27
CA LEU A 134 1.20 9.36 -16.28
C LEU A 134 1.67 10.14 -17.52
N GLY A 135 0.82 10.28 -18.55
CA GLY A 135 1.18 10.98 -19.79
C GLY A 135 2.46 10.41 -20.41
N GLU A 136 3.41 11.27 -20.75
CA GLU A 136 4.70 10.90 -21.36
C GLU A 136 5.59 10.03 -20.48
N ALA A 137 5.38 10.04 -19.15
CA ALA A 137 6.16 9.24 -18.21
C ALA A 137 5.71 7.76 -18.16
N THR A 138 4.64 7.37 -18.88
CA THR A 138 4.04 6.04 -18.77
C THR A 138 5.05 4.92 -19.00
N GLU A 139 5.80 4.95 -20.09
CA GLU A 139 6.76 3.88 -20.46
C GLU A 139 7.88 3.77 -19.42
N ALA A 140 8.50 4.90 -19.06
CA ALA A 140 9.60 4.92 -18.10
C ALA A 140 9.16 4.44 -16.71
N ALA A 141 8.00 4.88 -16.23
CA ALA A 141 7.48 4.51 -14.92
C ALA A 141 7.13 3.01 -14.83
N HIS A 142 6.58 2.41 -15.89
CA HIS A 142 6.30 0.98 -15.90
C HIS A 142 7.59 0.16 -16.00
N GLN A 143 8.60 0.62 -16.77
CA GLN A 143 9.90 -0.03 -16.80
C GLN A 143 10.61 0.02 -15.44
N GLU A 144 10.56 1.14 -14.72
CA GLU A 144 11.09 1.23 -13.37
C GLU A 144 10.46 0.24 -12.40
N VAL A 145 9.16 -0.04 -12.54
CA VAL A 145 8.48 -1.07 -11.74
C VAL A 145 9.01 -2.46 -12.10
N VAL A 146 9.16 -2.77 -13.39
CA VAL A 146 9.72 -4.05 -13.84
C VAL A 146 11.14 -4.24 -13.32
N ASP A 147 12.00 -3.24 -13.45
CA ASP A 147 13.38 -3.28 -12.96
C ASP A 147 13.41 -3.50 -11.43
N LEU A 148 12.42 -2.94 -10.71
CA LEU A 148 12.26 -3.14 -9.27
C LEU A 148 11.87 -4.60 -8.94
N LEU A 149 11.03 -5.23 -9.75
CA LEU A 149 10.61 -6.63 -9.58
C LEU A 149 11.77 -7.60 -9.84
N ASP A 150 12.55 -7.36 -10.88
CA ASP A 150 13.71 -8.19 -11.24
C ASP A 150 14.81 -8.20 -10.15
N ALA A 151 14.85 -7.16 -9.32
CA ALA A 151 15.78 -7.07 -8.19
C ALA A 151 15.30 -7.82 -6.94
N ARG A 152 14.16 -8.51 -6.97
CA ARG A 152 13.52 -9.19 -5.84
C ARG A 152 13.13 -10.62 -6.18
N ASP A 153 13.06 -11.44 -5.14
CA ASP A 153 12.67 -12.85 -5.26
C ASP A 153 11.17 -13.01 -4.92
N PHE A 154 10.34 -12.98 -5.96
CA PHE A 154 8.92 -13.30 -5.89
C PHE A 154 8.65 -14.63 -6.57
N ALA A 155 7.75 -15.45 -5.99
CA ALA A 155 7.41 -16.75 -6.55
C ALA A 155 6.74 -16.62 -7.92
N GLU A 156 5.91 -15.60 -8.09
CA GLU A 156 5.21 -15.34 -9.36
C GLU A 156 4.85 -13.85 -9.50
N VAL A 157 4.93 -13.33 -10.72
CA VAL A 157 4.55 -11.95 -11.04
C VAL A 157 3.72 -11.93 -12.32
N TRP A 158 2.52 -11.41 -12.24
CA TRP A 158 1.60 -11.20 -13.34
C TRP A 158 1.44 -9.69 -13.60
N LEU A 159 1.70 -9.28 -14.83
CA LEU A 159 1.58 -7.89 -15.26
C LEU A 159 0.31 -7.75 -16.11
N VAL A 160 -0.47 -6.72 -15.87
CA VAL A 160 -1.81 -6.57 -16.47
C VAL A 160 -1.94 -5.22 -17.16
N GLY A 161 -2.17 -5.25 -18.46
CA GLY A 161 -2.43 -4.08 -19.27
C GLY A 161 -1.36 -3.76 -20.31
N PRO A 162 -1.71 -2.91 -21.28
CA PRO A 162 -0.85 -2.62 -22.42
C PRO A 162 0.42 -1.85 -22.07
N ALA A 163 0.42 -1.05 -21.01
CA ALA A 163 1.61 -0.29 -20.65
C ALA A 163 2.69 -1.20 -20.05
N PHE A 164 2.33 -2.15 -19.19
CA PHE A 164 3.27 -3.19 -18.75
C PHE A 164 3.70 -4.12 -19.90
N ALA A 165 2.77 -4.54 -20.78
CA ALA A 165 3.10 -5.38 -21.92
C ALA A 165 4.11 -4.73 -22.89
N ALA A 166 4.20 -3.40 -22.92
CA ALA A 166 5.16 -2.66 -23.73
C ALA A 166 6.55 -2.54 -23.11
N THR A 167 6.75 -2.92 -21.84
CA THR A 167 8.05 -2.88 -21.18
C THR A 167 8.94 -4.05 -21.59
N ARG A 168 10.23 -3.97 -21.27
CA ARG A 168 11.17 -5.09 -21.42
C ARG A 168 11.11 -5.93 -20.15
N HIS A 169 10.56 -7.12 -20.21
CA HIS A 169 10.31 -7.98 -19.07
C HIS A 169 10.33 -9.46 -19.45
N THR A 170 10.36 -10.34 -18.44
CA THR A 170 10.23 -11.80 -18.58
C THR A 170 8.96 -12.33 -17.87
N GLN A 171 8.24 -11.47 -17.18
CA GLN A 171 7.05 -11.80 -16.43
C GLN A 171 5.87 -12.10 -17.37
N ARG A 172 4.93 -12.89 -16.87
CA ARG A 172 3.70 -13.19 -17.58
C ARG A 172 2.81 -11.96 -17.70
N THR A 173 2.21 -11.75 -18.88
CA THR A 173 1.33 -10.61 -19.15
C THR A 173 -0.08 -11.02 -19.48
N PHE A 174 -1.03 -10.15 -19.15
CA PHE A 174 -2.46 -10.28 -19.42
C PHE A 174 -2.99 -8.95 -19.95
N ALA A 175 -3.95 -9.01 -20.85
CA ALA A 175 -4.53 -7.80 -21.42
C ALA A 175 -5.39 -7.03 -20.38
N ASP A 176 -6.13 -7.75 -19.55
CA ASP A 176 -7.08 -7.18 -18.58
C ASP A 176 -7.38 -8.13 -17.40
N ALA A 177 -8.29 -7.70 -16.53
CA ALA A 177 -8.69 -8.47 -15.35
C ALA A 177 -9.45 -9.76 -15.71
N GLU A 178 -10.15 -9.83 -16.82
CA GLU A 178 -10.90 -11.02 -17.23
C GLU A 178 -9.95 -12.16 -17.64
N GLU A 179 -8.86 -11.83 -18.34
CA GLU A 179 -7.81 -12.83 -18.63
C GLU A 179 -7.12 -13.32 -17.37
N VAL A 180 -6.84 -12.43 -16.42
CA VAL A 180 -6.29 -12.80 -15.10
C VAL A 180 -7.23 -13.74 -14.36
N LYS A 181 -8.52 -13.42 -14.34
CA LYS A 181 -9.55 -14.24 -13.69
C LYS A 181 -9.63 -15.63 -14.29
N ALA A 182 -9.65 -15.72 -15.62
CA ALA A 182 -9.65 -17.01 -16.31
C ALA A 182 -8.40 -17.85 -15.99
N ALA A 183 -7.22 -17.22 -15.88
CA ALA A 183 -6.00 -17.88 -15.49
C ALA A 183 -6.05 -18.36 -14.02
N LEU A 184 -6.52 -17.53 -13.08
CA LEU A 184 -6.70 -17.91 -11.66
C LEU A 184 -7.67 -19.09 -11.52
N GLU A 185 -8.77 -19.12 -12.28
CA GLU A 185 -9.75 -20.22 -12.27
C GLU A 185 -9.16 -21.53 -12.85
N ALA A 186 -8.29 -21.43 -13.85
CA ALA A 186 -7.64 -22.60 -14.47
C ALA A 186 -6.50 -23.17 -13.62
N GLU A 187 -5.67 -22.32 -13.06
CA GLU A 187 -4.43 -22.70 -12.36
C GLU A 187 -4.63 -22.93 -10.87
N ARG A 188 -5.63 -22.25 -10.26
CA ARG A 188 -6.00 -22.38 -8.85
C ARG A 188 -4.81 -22.30 -7.90
N PRO A 189 -4.06 -21.18 -7.85
CA PRO A 189 -2.96 -21.06 -6.92
C PRO A 189 -3.45 -21.23 -5.48
N GLU A 190 -2.71 -21.98 -4.66
CA GLU A 190 -3.04 -22.26 -3.27
C GLU A 190 -1.85 -21.95 -2.35
N GLY A 191 -2.16 -21.53 -1.11
CA GLY A 191 -1.15 -21.20 -0.11
C GLY A 191 -0.35 -19.93 -0.43
N CYS A 192 -0.81 -19.12 -1.37
CA CYS A 192 -0.13 -17.89 -1.78
C CYS A 192 -0.58 -16.70 -0.94
N THR A 193 0.36 -15.77 -0.74
CA THR A 193 0.02 -14.40 -0.38
C THR A 193 0.12 -13.56 -1.64
N ILE A 194 -0.97 -12.94 -2.06
CA ILE A 194 -1.11 -12.28 -3.37
C ILE A 194 -1.29 -10.78 -3.18
N LEU A 195 -0.33 -9.98 -3.64
CA LEU A 195 -0.50 -8.53 -3.75
C LEU A 195 -1.22 -8.19 -5.06
N ILE A 196 -2.36 -7.53 -4.96
CA ILE A 196 -3.15 -7.06 -6.11
C ILE A 196 -3.10 -5.54 -6.11
N LYS A 197 -2.45 -4.93 -7.11
CA LYS A 197 -2.34 -3.49 -7.22
C LYS A 197 -2.42 -2.99 -8.66
N GLY A 198 -3.12 -1.87 -8.86
CA GLY A 198 -3.28 -1.23 -10.16
C GLY A 198 -4.20 -0.03 -10.08
N SER A 199 -4.30 0.73 -11.16
CA SER A 199 -5.28 1.79 -11.26
C SER A 199 -6.70 1.22 -11.20
N ASN A 200 -7.65 1.97 -10.64
CA ASN A 200 -9.04 1.53 -10.47
C ASN A 200 -9.69 1.08 -11.80
N SER A 201 -9.34 1.74 -12.90
CA SER A 201 -9.83 1.38 -14.24
C SER A 201 -9.41 -0.01 -14.71
N MET A 202 -8.37 -0.62 -14.11
CA MET A 202 -7.94 -1.98 -14.40
C MET A 202 -8.86 -3.04 -13.77
N LYS A 203 -9.76 -2.64 -12.85
CA LYS A 203 -10.77 -3.49 -12.17
C LYS A 203 -10.20 -4.71 -11.44
N LEU A 204 -8.93 -4.68 -11.05
CA LEU A 204 -8.28 -5.81 -10.38
C LEU A 204 -8.86 -6.12 -8.99
N ALA A 205 -9.59 -5.20 -8.39
CA ALA A 205 -10.30 -5.45 -7.13
C ALA A 205 -11.45 -6.47 -7.25
N SER A 206 -11.79 -6.91 -8.46
CA SER A 206 -12.85 -7.90 -8.72
C SER A 206 -12.33 -9.34 -8.89
N LEU A 207 -11.01 -9.55 -8.75
CA LEU A 207 -10.35 -10.87 -8.85
C LEU A 207 -10.65 -11.79 -7.66
#